data_2269ef184eecac523682b0d412cbf710
#
_entry.id   2269ef184eecac523682b0d412cbf710
#
_cell.length_a   1.000
_cell.length_b   1.000
_cell.length_c   1.000
_cell.angle_alpha   90.00
_cell.angle_beta   90.00
_cell.angle_gamma   90.00
#
_symmetry.space_group_name_H-M   'P 1'
#
loop_
_entity.id
_entity.type
_entity.pdbx_description
1 polymer ?
#
loop_
_entity_poly.entity_id
_entity_poly.type
_entity_poly.pdbx_seq_one_letter_code
_entity_poly.pdbx_strand_id
1 'polypeptide(L)'
;MKSFRIPSVEKLAILALFLGLAAGCANPYHENYLSTLEKRSKEELSRLLPPSGPPKLLTSTDMKADSLKMRENGYLLVGRAKFRSSPVDETQALDQAKKIGAEVVLVNHQYVNSATESVPIEQWIPSKQIDHNETTVVDNGSATPTVIQKQSSTVIQGEFQTAYVEQNTDYYDYAATFWAKAKPSLLGVLIKELDDKTKAMIGSNKGVLVRAVIKDSPAFNADILRDDVILSLGTDMVINPDQFFDLIKNHEGQEVPVGIYRAGNNMTVNVTIGKE
;
A
#
# COMPACT_ATOMS: atom_id res chain seq x y z
N MET A 1 -46.14 44.19 -51.13
CA MET A 1 -46.09 42.75 -50.87
C MET A 1 -44.62 42.35 -50.68
N LYS A 2 -44.19 42.19 -49.45
CA LYS A 2 -42.81 41.78 -49.10
C LYS A 2 -42.86 40.28 -48.84
N SER A 3 -42.12 39.55 -49.65
CA SER A 3 -41.93 38.11 -49.52
C SER A 3 -41.05 37.80 -48.32
N PHE A 4 -41.60 37.03 -47.39
CA PHE A 4 -40.83 36.54 -46.19
C PHE A 4 -40.20 35.21 -46.64
N ARG A 5 -38.84 35.22 -46.77
CA ARG A 5 -38.04 34.01 -46.96
C ARG A 5 -37.75 33.41 -45.60
N ILE A 6 -38.18 32.15 -45.42
CA ILE A 6 -37.81 31.29 -44.27
C ILE A 6 -36.38 30.83 -44.51
N PRO A 7 -35.44 31.02 -43.54
CA PRO A 7 -34.12 30.46 -43.67
C PRO A 7 -34.13 28.95 -43.40
N SER A 8 -33.42 28.22 -44.24
CA SER A 8 -33.17 26.79 -44.20
C SER A 8 -32.61 26.38 -42.83
N VAL A 9 -33.16 25.29 -42.29
CA VAL A 9 -32.68 24.59 -41.12
C VAL A 9 -31.32 23.94 -41.47
N GLU A 10 -30.24 24.63 -41.23
CA GLU A 10 -28.90 24.08 -41.29
C GLU A 10 -28.67 23.17 -40.07
N LYS A 11 -28.26 21.98 -40.42
CA LYS A 11 -27.82 20.86 -39.62
C LYS A 11 -27.13 21.27 -38.29
N LEU A 12 -27.86 21.14 -37.19
CA LEU A 12 -27.28 21.12 -35.88
C LEU A 12 -26.52 19.80 -35.75
N ALA A 13 -25.22 19.80 -36.04
CA ALA A 13 -24.32 18.73 -35.67
C ALA A 13 -24.26 18.71 -34.15
N ILE A 14 -24.97 17.79 -33.52
CA ILE A 14 -24.77 17.44 -32.11
C ILE A 14 -23.38 16.84 -32.01
N LEU A 15 -22.40 17.69 -31.69
CA LEU A 15 -21.10 17.29 -31.26
C LEU A 15 -21.29 16.65 -29.86
N ALA A 16 -21.56 15.36 -29.83
CA ALA A 16 -21.50 14.57 -28.62
C ALA A 16 -20.03 14.66 -28.15
N LEU A 17 -19.78 15.61 -27.25
CA LEU A 17 -18.54 15.70 -26.49
C LEU A 17 -18.50 14.46 -25.59
N PHE A 18 -17.91 13.38 -26.09
CA PHE A 18 -17.41 12.30 -25.27
C PHE A 18 -16.36 12.93 -24.34
N LEU A 19 -16.80 13.48 -23.21
CA LEU A 19 -15.96 13.52 -22.05
C LEU A 19 -15.68 12.05 -21.68
N GLY A 20 -14.62 11.51 -22.30
CA GLY A 20 -13.96 10.35 -21.79
C GLY A 20 -13.57 10.71 -20.34
N LEU A 21 -14.37 10.27 -19.39
CA LEU A 21 -13.92 10.03 -18.05
C LEU A 21 -12.71 9.07 -18.23
N ALA A 22 -11.53 9.65 -18.34
CA ALA A 22 -10.32 8.97 -17.95
C ALA A 22 -10.51 8.70 -16.45
N ALA A 23 -11.22 7.62 -16.14
CA ALA A 23 -11.05 6.91 -14.90
C ALA A 23 -9.61 6.40 -14.97
N GLY A 24 -8.64 7.31 -14.75
CA GLY A 24 -7.29 6.94 -14.42
C GLY A 24 -7.46 6.04 -13.22
N CYS A 25 -7.07 4.76 -13.33
CA CYS A 25 -7.11 3.82 -12.24
C CYS A 25 -6.48 4.51 -11.04
N ALA A 26 -7.31 4.91 -10.09
CA ALA A 26 -6.86 5.59 -8.89
C ALA A 26 -5.81 4.69 -8.23
N ASN A 27 -4.62 5.21 -7.98
CA ASN A 27 -3.56 4.44 -7.36
C ASN A 27 -3.83 4.36 -5.84
N PRO A 28 -4.27 3.22 -5.30
CA PRO A 28 -4.66 3.11 -3.91
C PRO A 28 -3.50 3.35 -2.93
N TYR A 29 -2.26 3.09 -3.34
CA TYR A 29 -1.08 3.43 -2.55
C TYR A 29 -0.86 4.94 -2.43
N HIS A 30 -1.29 5.72 -3.43
CA HIS A 30 -1.24 7.18 -3.39
C HIS A 30 -2.36 7.74 -2.52
N GLU A 31 -3.59 7.27 -2.71
CA GLU A 31 -4.77 7.76 -1.98
C GLU A 31 -4.69 7.50 -0.47
N ASN A 32 -4.07 6.37 -0.09
CA ASN A 32 -3.93 5.98 1.31
C ASN A 32 -2.52 6.26 1.88
N TYR A 33 -1.74 7.10 1.19
CA TYR A 33 -0.41 7.46 1.66
C TYR A 33 -0.47 8.40 2.87
N LEU A 34 0.30 8.03 3.91
CA LEU A 34 0.52 8.84 5.10
C LEU A 34 2.01 9.16 5.23
N SER A 35 2.37 10.43 5.12
CA SER A 35 3.73 10.89 5.38
C SER A 35 4.13 10.66 6.84
N THR A 36 5.37 10.25 7.06
CA THR A 36 5.98 10.20 8.39
C THR A 36 6.98 11.33 8.61
N LEU A 37 7.22 12.17 7.60
CA LEU A 37 8.23 13.23 7.64
C LEU A 37 7.82 14.40 8.53
N GLU A 38 6.52 14.69 8.63
CA GLU A 38 6.00 15.79 9.46
C GLU A 38 6.31 15.64 10.97
N LYS A 39 6.56 14.40 11.40
CA LYS A 39 6.89 14.08 12.79
C LYS A 39 8.40 14.00 13.05
N ARG A 40 9.22 14.34 12.05
CA ARG A 40 10.67 14.24 12.11
C ARG A 40 11.29 15.59 12.46
N SER A 41 12.40 15.53 13.17
CA SER A 41 13.20 16.74 13.43
C SER A 41 13.86 17.26 12.14
N LYS A 42 14.25 18.52 12.14
CA LYS A 42 14.97 19.11 11.00
C LYS A 42 16.30 18.40 10.74
N GLU A 43 16.98 17.95 11.80
CA GLU A 43 18.21 17.20 11.74
C GLU A 43 17.99 15.82 11.09
N GLU A 44 16.93 15.10 11.43
CA GLU A 44 16.59 13.84 10.76
C GLU A 44 16.32 14.04 9.27
N LEU A 45 15.62 15.13 8.92
CA LEU A 45 15.30 15.44 7.52
C LEU A 45 16.54 15.85 6.72
N SER A 46 17.49 16.59 7.31
CA SER A 46 18.73 17.00 6.65
C SER A 46 19.64 15.83 6.28
N ARG A 47 19.46 14.68 6.93
CA ARG A 47 20.21 13.46 6.65
C ARG A 47 19.71 12.65 5.48
N LEU A 48 18.50 12.95 4.96
CA LEU A 48 17.97 12.27 3.79
C LEU A 48 18.86 12.51 2.58
N LEU A 49 19.16 11.43 1.88
CA LEU A 49 19.92 11.46 0.63
C LEU A 49 18.94 11.46 -0.54
N PRO A 50 19.31 12.12 -1.67
CA PRO A 50 18.54 11.99 -2.89
C PRO A 50 18.55 10.54 -3.37
N PRO A 51 17.48 10.08 -4.04
CA PRO A 51 17.43 8.72 -4.58
C PRO A 51 18.60 8.44 -5.52
N SER A 52 19.25 7.28 -5.35
CA SER A 52 20.38 6.85 -6.18
C SER A 52 19.96 6.23 -7.52
N GLY A 53 18.66 5.93 -7.69
CA GLY A 53 18.11 5.29 -8.87
C GLY A 53 16.61 5.06 -8.77
N PRO A 54 16.04 4.26 -9.67
CA PRO A 54 14.60 3.92 -9.60
C PRO A 54 14.28 3.14 -8.34
N PRO A 55 13.08 3.34 -7.75
CA PRO A 55 12.69 2.65 -6.54
C PRO A 55 12.58 1.14 -6.76
N LYS A 56 12.86 0.37 -5.71
CA LYS A 56 12.78 -1.09 -5.68
C LYS A 56 11.58 -1.55 -4.87
N LEU A 57 10.84 -2.51 -5.40
CA LEU A 57 9.73 -3.18 -4.71
C LEU A 57 10.24 -4.45 -4.05
N LEU A 58 9.95 -4.64 -2.77
CA LEU A 58 10.26 -5.84 -2.01
C LEU A 58 8.99 -6.32 -1.31
N THR A 59 8.66 -7.59 -1.48
CA THR A 59 7.56 -8.22 -0.75
C THR A 59 8.03 -8.67 0.62
N SER A 60 7.25 -8.36 1.65
CA SER A 60 7.56 -8.69 3.05
C SER A 60 6.51 -9.63 3.62
N THR A 61 6.95 -10.68 4.26
CA THR A 61 6.09 -11.57 5.08
C THR A 61 6.08 -11.17 6.55
N ASP A 62 7.10 -10.42 7.01
CA ASP A 62 7.18 -9.83 8.34
C ASP A 62 7.62 -8.36 8.24
N MET A 63 6.64 -7.49 8.06
CA MET A 63 6.86 -6.04 7.94
C MET A 63 7.62 -5.43 9.11
N LYS A 64 7.51 -6.02 10.32
CA LYS A 64 8.22 -5.52 11.51
C LYS A 64 9.71 -5.87 11.47
N ALA A 65 10.04 -7.12 11.18
CA ALA A 65 11.43 -7.57 11.06
C ALA A 65 12.13 -6.87 9.88
N ASP A 66 11.47 -6.80 8.71
CA ASP A 66 12.06 -6.19 7.54
C ASP A 66 12.20 -4.67 7.67
N SER A 67 11.24 -3.99 8.34
CA SER A 67 11.39 -2.58 8.70
C SER A 67 12.58 -2.32 9.61
N LEU A 68 12.91 -3.25 10.51
CA LEU A 68 14.11 -3.14 11.34
C LEU A 68 15.38 -3.28 10.49
N LYS A 69 15.43 -4.27 9.60
CA LYS A 69 16.55 -4.44 8.64
C LYS A 69 16.73 -3.20 7.76
N MET A 70 15.62 -2.58 7.29
CA MET A 70 15.72 -1.33 6.53
C MET A 70 16.44 -0.24 7.33
N ARG A 71 16.10 -0.09 8.61
CA ARG A 71 16.77 0.88 9.50
C ARG A 71 18.25 0.54 9.71
N GLU A 72 18.57 -0.73 9.94
CA GLU A 72 19.95 -1.21 10.07
C GLU A 72 20.78 -0.95 8.80
N ASN A 73 20.15 -1.02 7.63
CA ASN A 73 20.76 -0.68 6.35
C ASN A 73 20.80 0.84 6.07
N GLY A 74 20.48 1.69 7.05
CA GLY A 74 20.56 3.15 6.92
C GLY A 74 19.42 3.77 6.13
N TYR A 75 18.24 3.14 6.11
CA TYR A 75 17.06 3.74 5.51
C TYR A 75 16.16 4.38 6.58
N LEU A 76 15.57 5.50 6.23
CA LEU A 76 14.58 6.22 7.02
C LEU A 76 13.19 5.96 6.43
N LEU A 77 12.22 5.64 7.29
CA LEU A 77 10.82 5.53 6.89
C LEU A 77 10.27 6.91 6.55
N VAL A 78 9.85 7.13 5.31
CA VAL A 78 9.32 8.41 4.82
C VAL A 78 7.79 8.42 4.69
N GLY A 79 7.18 7.25 4.65
CA GLY A 79 5.72 7.13 4.61
C GLY A 79 5.23 5.70 4.67
N ARG A 80 3.92 5.57 4.75
CA ARG A 80 3.21 4.29 4.79
C ARG A 80 1.87 4.40 4.07
N ALA A 81 1.37 3.28 3.56
CA ALA A 81 -0.01 3.16 3.08
C ALA A 81 -0.62 1.88 3.67
N LYS A 82 -1.91 1.93 3.99
CA LYS A 82 -2.68 0.76 4.42
C LYS A 82 -4.11 0.91 3.93
N PHE A 83 -4.62 -0.11 3.23
CA PHE A 83 -5.97 -0.11 2.68
C PHE A 83 -6.46 -1.53 2.45
N ARG A 84 -7.78 -1.68 2.27
CA ARG A 84 -8.41 -2.92 1.82
C ARG A 84 -8.95 -2.72 0.41
N SER A 85 -8.71 -3.69 -0.47
CA SER A 85 -9.18 -3.65 -1.85
C SER A 85 -9.32 -5.06 -2.44
N SER A 86 -10.01 -5.18 -3.56
CA SER A 86 -9.85 -6.27 -4.52
C SER A 86 -8.39 -6.32 -5.01
N PRO A 87 -7.97 -7.35 -5.76
CA PRO A 87 -6.59 -7.48 -6.20
C PRO A 87 -6.04 -6.20 -6.86
N VAL A 88 -4.90 -5.73 -6.33
CA VAL A 88 -4.20 -4.52 -6.80
C VAL A 88 -2.82 -4.92 -7.29
N ASP A 89 -2.39 -4.33 -8.40
CA ASP A 89 -1.01 -4.44 -8.85
C ASP A 89 -0.07 -3.68 -7.91
N GLU A 90 0.76 -4.43 -7.18
CA GLU A 90 1.70 -3.87 -6.20
C GLU A 90 2.74 -2.94 -6.85
N THR A 91 2.98 -3.05 -8.17
CA THR A 91 3.89 -2.14 -8.88
C THR A 91 3.42 -0.69 -8.85
N GLN A 92 2.14 -0.42 -8.60
CA GLN A 92 1.60 0.92 -8.37
C GLN A 92 2.22 1.61 -7.14
N ALA A 93 2.74 0.84 -6.18
CA ALA A 93 3.49 1.39 -5.06
C ALA A 93 4.80 2.06 -5.50
N LEU A 94 5.41 1.61 -6.61
CA LEU A 94 6.61 2.24 -7.19
C LEU A 94 6.32 3.66 -7.72
N ASP A 95 5.13 3.90 -8.25
CA ASP A 95 4.76 5.24 -8.73
C ASP A 95 4.64 6.22 -7.57
N GLN A 96 4.05 5.77 -6.45
CA GLN A 96 4.04 6.56 -5.22
C GLN A 96 5.45 6.78 -4.68
N ALA A 97 6.33 5.76 -4.70
CA ALA A 97 7.71 5.86 -4.27
C ALA A 97 8.50 6.91 -5.08
N LYS A 98 8.36 6.90 -6.41
CA LYS A 98 8.97 7.90 -7.30
C LYS A 98 8.53 9.32 -6.93
N LYS A 99 7.22 9.51 -6.70
CA LYS A 99 6.65 10.81 -6.36
C LYS A 99 7.21 11.40 -5.07
N ILE A 100 7.52 10.56 -4.08
CA ILE A 100 8.00 11.00 -2.76
C ILE A 100 9.51 10.87 -2.57
N GLY A 101 10.25 10.40 -3.59
CA GLY A 101 11.70 10.20 -3.52
C GLY A 101 12.13 9.03 -2.64
N ALA A 102 11.29 8.00 -2.47
CA ALA A 102 11.68 6.78 -1.78
C ALA A 102 12.47 5.86 -2.70
N GLU A 103 13.50 5.17 -2.17
CA GLU A 103 14.31 4.22 -2.92
C GLU A 103 13.82 2.79 -2.80
N VAL A 104 13.14 2.45 -1.71
CA VAL A 104 12.63 1.09 -1.45
C VAL A 104 11.21 1.16 -0.94
N VAL A 105 10.37 0.26 -1.44
CA VAL A 105 9.03 0.01 -0.92
C VAL A 105 8.97 -1.43 -0.43
N LEU A 106 8.60 -1.62 0.83
CA LEU A 106 8.19 -2.93 1.32
C LEU A 106 6.68 -3.02 1.21
N VAL A 107 6.18 -4.05 0.54
CA VAL A 107 4.75 -4.33 0.42
C VAL A 107 4.41 -5.67 1.08
N ASN A 108 3.20 -5.74 1.60
CA ASN A 108 2.59 -6.95 2.11
C ASN A 108 1.12 -6.93 1.78
N HIS A 109 0.55 -8.07 1.45
CA HIS A 109 -0.90 -8.22 1.38
C HIS A 109 -1.33 -9.50 2.09
N GLN A 110 -2.52 -9.48 2.65
CA GLN A 110 -3.11 -10.61 3.34
C GLN A 110 -4.57 -10.75 2.90
N TYR A 111 -4.93 -11.96 2.47
CA TYR A 111 -6.32 -12.29 2.16
C TYR A 111 -7.21 -12.11 3.39
N VAL A 112 -8.38 -11.53 3.18
CA VAL A 112 -9.35 -11.26 4.26
C VAL A 112 -10.59 -12.13 4.08
N ASN A 113 -11.30 -11.94 2.96
CA ASN A 113 -12.53 -12.64 2.64
C ASN A 113 -12.88 -12.49 1.17
N SER A 114 -13.84 -13.27 0.69
CA SER A 114 -14.53 -13.07 -0.58
C SER A 114 -15.93 -12.53 -0.33
N ALA A 115 -16.38 -11.61 -1.18
CA ALA A 115 -17.76 -11.17 -1.24
C ALA A 115 -18.39 -11.63 -2.55
N THR A 116 -19.62 -12.13 -2.48
CA THR A 116 -20.43 -12.47 -3.64
C THR A 116 -21.42 -11.34 -3.88
N GLU A 117 -21.37 -10.75 -5.06
CA GLU A 117 -22.29 -9.69 -5.48
C GLU A 117 -23.08 -10.17 -6.69
N SER A 118 -24.37 -9.86 -6.70
CA SER A 118 -25.25 -10.16 -7.84
C SER A 118 -25.22 -8.96 -8.80
N VAL A 119 -24.50 -9.13 -9.91
CA VAL A 119 -24.31 -8.07 -10.92
C VAL A 119 -25.32 -8.23 -12.04
N PRO A 120 -26.11 -7.19 -12.37
CA PRO A 120 -27.03 -7.24 -13.51
C PRO A 120 -26.24 -7.22 -14.82
N ILE A 121 -26.58 -8.14 -15.72
CA ILE A 121 -26.11 -8.17 -17.11
C ILE A 121 -27.30 -8.11 -18.05
N GLU A 122 -27.17 -7.43 -19.16
CA GLU A 122 -28.17 -7.47 -20.23
C GLU A 122 -27.87 -8.63 -21.16
N GLN A 123 -28.81 -9.57 -21.23
CA GLN A 123 -28.75 -10.73 -22.11
C GLN A 123 -29.76 -10.60 -23.21
N TRP A 124 -29.32 -10.73 -24.47
CA TRP A 124 -30.20 -10.79 -25.60
C TRP A 124 -30.90 -12.14 -25.69
N ILE A 125 -32.24 -12.14 -25.63
CA ILE A 125 -33.07 -13.30 -25.87
C ILE A 125 -33.51 -13.23 -27.36
N PRO A 126 -33.11 -14.18 -28.23
CA PRO A 126 -33.45 -14.14 -29.63
C PRO A 126 -34.94 -14.37 -29.84
N SER A 127 -35.44 -13.85 -30.94
CA SER A 127 -36.84 -14.08 -31.38
C SER A 127 -37.13 -15.57 -31.54
N LYS A 128 -38.27 -15.99 -31.06
CA LYS A 128 -38.78 -17.38 -31.19
C LYS A 128 -40.04 -17.41 -31.97
N GLN A 129 -40.10 -18.25 -33.00
CA GLN A 129 -41.35 -18.56 -33.73
C GLN A 129 -41.96 -19.80 -33.10
N ILE A 130 -43.24 -19.70 -32.78
CA ILE A 130 -44.05 -20.80 -32.25
C ILE A 130 -45.11 -21.11 -33.33
N ASP A 131 -45.02 -22.29 -33.93
CA ASP A 131 -45.98 -22.76 -34.90
C ASP A 131 -47.10 -23.55 -34.21
N HIS A 132 -48.30 -23.13 -34.43
CA HIS A 132 -49.51 -23.79 -33.93
C HIS A 132 -50.21 -24.48 -35.10
N ASN A 133 -50.31 -25.81 -35.04
CA ASN A 133 -51.04 -26.61 -35.97
C ASN A 133 -52.33 -27.10 -35.33
N GLU A 134 -53.46 -26.61 -35.78
CA GLU A 134 -54.76 -27.06 -35.35
C GLU A 134 -55.40 -27.88 -36.46
N THR A 135 -55.73 -29.12 -36.17
CA THR A 135 -56.39 -30.04 -37.10
C THR A 135 -57.84 -30.24 -36.65
N THR A 136 -58.79 -29.74 -37.40
CA THR A 136 -60.20 -29.92 -37.16
C THR A 136 -60.75 -30.89 -38.17
N VAL A 137 -61.33 -31.97 -37.69
CA VAL A 137 -62.11 -32.93 -38.56
C VAL A 137 -63.56 -32.56 -38.51
N VAL A 138 -64.13 -32.16 -39.66
CA VAL A 138 -65.56 -31.83 -39.80
C VAL A 138 -66.24 -33.01 -40.45
N ASP A 139 -67.12 -33.64 -39.70
CA ASP A 139 -67.98 -34.71 -40.26
C ASP A 139 -69.26 -34.06 -40.85
N ASN A 140 -69.35 -34.07 -42.15
CA ASN A 140 -70.48 -33.48 -42.91
C ASN A 140 -71.48 -34.54 -43.41
N GLY A 141 -71.48 -35.76 -42.80
CA GLY A 141 -72.40 -36.82 -43.19
C GLY A 141 -72.06 -37.47 -44.58
N SER A 142 -70.89 -37.20 -45.14
CA SER A 142 -70.38 -37.83 -46.34
C SER A 142 -69.38 -38.96 -45.97
N ALA A 143 -69.24 -39.94 -46.86
CA ALA A 143 -68.38 -41.11 -46.64
C ALA A 143 -66.90 -40.77 -46.44
N THR A 144 -66.48 -39.50 -46.65
CA THR A 144 -65.12 -38.97 -46.40
C THR A 144 -65.23 -37.70 -45.58
N PRO A 145 -64.70 -37.68 -44.35
CA PRO A 145 -64.61 -36.49 -43.48
C PRO A 145 -63.66 -35.44 -44.07
N THR A 146 -64.05 -34.17 -43.94
CA THR A 146 -63.22 -33.05 -44.39
C THR A 146 -62.27 -32.71 -43.25
N VAL A 147 -60.96 -32.81 -43.49
CA VAL A 147 -59.92 -32.39 -42.58
C VAL A 147 -59.47 -30.98 -42.88
N ILE A 148 -59.74 -30.07 -41.98
CA ILE A 148 -59.26 -28.67 -42.05
C ILE A 148 -58.00 -28.54 -41.16
N GLN A 149 -56.85 -28.28 -41.78
CA GLN A 149 -55.68 -27.92 -41.12
C GLN A 149 -55.49 -26.42 -41.08
N LYS A 150 -55.49 -25.83 -39.91
CA LYS A 150 -55.21 -24.42 -39.71
C LYS A 150 -53.83 -24.30 -39.10
N GLN A 151 -52.91 -23.71 -39.86
CA GLN A 151 -51.56 -23.40 -39.40
C GLN A 151 -51.47 -21.92 -39.05
N SER A 152 -51.05 -21.61 -37.84
CA SER A 152 -50.76 -20.25 -37.44
C SER A 152 -49.40 -20.21 -36.78
N SER A 153 -48.67 -19.15 -36.99
CA SER A 153 -47.38 -18.93 -36.31
C SER A 153 -47.41 -17.64 -35.53
N THR A 154 -46.91 -17.68 -34.32
CA THR A 154 -46.70 -16.52 -33.48
C THR A 154 -45.22 -16.26 -33.38
N VAL A 155 -44.78 -15.05 -33.71
CA VAL A 155 -43.38 -14.64 -33.55
C VAL A 155 -43.27 -13.81 -32.28
N ILE A 156 -42.53 -14.29 -31.32
CA ILE A 156 -42.11 -13.49 -30.17
C ILE A 156 -40.84 -12.77 -30.59
N GLN A 157 -40.87 -11.45 -30.57
CA GLN A 157 -39.67 -10.65 -30.91
C GLN A 157 -38.58 -10.81 -29.85
N GLY A 158 -37.33 -10.79 -30.31
CA GLY A 158 -36.19 -10.79 -29.39
C GLY A 158 -36.13 -9.51 -28.56
N GLU A 159 -35.72 -9.64 -27.32
CA GLU A 159 -35.63 -8.53 -26.38
C GLU A 159 -34.39 -8.68 -25.50
N PHE A 160 -33.90 -7.56 -24.93
CA PHE A 160 -32.92 -7.59 -23.88
C PHE A 160 -33.63 -7.86 -22.55
N GLN A 161 -33.12 -8.84 -21.83
CA GLN A 161 -33.56 -9.12 -20.45
C GLN A 161 -32.39 -8.95 -19.49
N THR A 162 -32.68 -8.34 -18.35
CA THR A 162 -31.69 -8.25 -17.27
C THR A 162 -31.60 -9.61 -16.56
N ALA A 163 -30.44 -10.24 -16.68
CA ALA A 163 -30.08 -11.42 -15.88
C ALA A 163 -29.14 -11.02 -14.78
N TYR A 164 -29.13 -11.75 -13.67
CA TYR A 164 -28.21 -11.52 -12.57
C TYR A 164 -27.18 -12.64 -12.53
N VAL A 165 -25.90 -12.24 -12.49
CA VAL A 165 -24.79 -13.19 -12.39
C VAL A 165 -24.08 -12.96 -11.06
N GLU A 166 -23.82 -14.03 -10.31
CA GLU A 166 -23.02 -13.95 -9.09
C GLU A 166 -21.56 -13.77 -9.46
N GLN A 167 -20.97 -12.68 -8.97
CA GLN A 167 -19.57 -12.38 -9.11
C GLN A 167 -18.90 -12.43 -7.74
N ASN A 168 -17.90 -13.30 -7.60
CA ASN A 168 -17.07 -13.39 -6.41
C ASN A 168 -15.87 -12.45 -6.54
N THR A 169 -15.68 -11.60 -5.55
CA THR A 169 -14.53 -10.69 -5.47
C THR A 169 -13.77 -10.97 -4.17
N ASP A 170 -12.49 -11.31 -4.31
CA ASP A 170 -11.59 -11.47 -3.18
C ASP A 170 -11.10 -10.13 -2.68
N TYR A 171 -11.03 -9.96 -1.36
CA TYR A 171 -10.52 -8.76 -0.70
C TYR A 171 -9.26 -9.07 0.09
N TYR A 172 -8.31 -8.14 0.02
CA TYR A 172 -7.01 -8.21 0.67
C TYR A 172 -6.75 -6.95 1.48
N ASP A 173 -6.14 -7.09 2.65
CA ASP A 173 -5.53 -5.99 3.39
C ASP A 173 -4.11 -5.77 2.84
N TYR A 174 -3.88 -4.59 2.28
CA TYR A 174 -2.59 -4.15 1.76
C TYR A 174 -1.88 -3.25 2.76
N ALA A 175 -0.58 -3.43 2.89
CA ALA A 175 0.29 -2.54 3.64
C ALA A 175 1.56 -2.25 2.83
N ALA A 176 1.96 -0.99 2.79
CA ALA A 176 3.23 -0.57 2.20
C ALA A 176 3.96 0.39 3.13
N THR A 177 5.30 0.30 3.13
CA THR A 177 6.19 1.25 3.79
C THR A 177 7.23 1.74 2.80
N PHE A 178 7.47 3.05 2.82
CA PHE A 178 8.34 3.75 1.87
C PHE A 178 9.59 4.23 2.57
N TRP A 179 10.75 3.94 1.99
CA TRP A 179 12.04 4.11 2.62
C TRP A 179 12.98 4.92 1.73
N ALA A 180 13.64 5.91 2.31
CA ALA A 180 14.69 6.69 1.66
C ALA A 180 16.01 6.49 2.38
N LYS A 181 17.12 6.51 1.63
CA LYS A 181 18.47 6.43 2.20
C LYS A 181 18.76 7.67 3.01
N ALA A 182 19.42 7.49 4.15
CA ALA A 182 19.86 8.61 5.01
C ALA A 182 21.30 8.40 5.46
N LYS A 183 22.02 9.50 5.70
CA LYS A 183 23.30 9.45 6.37
C LYS A 183 23.10 8.88 7.79
N PRO A 184 24.08 8.12 8.33
CA PRO A 184 24.03 7.70 9.73
C PRO A 184 23.92 8.91 10.67
N SER A 185 23.26 8.75 11.82
CA SER A 185 23.33 9.74 12.89
C SER A 185 24.72 9.69 13.54
N LEU A 186 25.03 10.68 14.39
CA LEU A 186 26.33 10.85 15.01
C LEU A 186 26.90 9.54 15.62
N LEU A 187 26.05 8.71 16.23
CA LEU A 187 26.45 7.39 16.74
C LEU A 187 25.94 6.24 15.86
N GLY A 188 24.75 6.36 15.28
CA GLY A 188 24.19 5.33 14.41
C GLY A 188 23.48 4.20 15.13
N VAL A 189 22.81 4.48 16.23
CA VAL A 189 21.97 3.54 16.97
C VAL A 189 20.51 3.98 16.99
N LEU A 190 19.60 3.01 17.00
CA LEU A 190 18.21 3.20 17.40
C LEU A 190 18.06 2.67 18.82
N ILE A 191 17.55 3.50 19.71
CA ILE A 191 17.39 3.17 21.12
C ILE A 191 15.92 3.13 21.52
N LYS A 192 15.64 2.50 22.65
CA LYS A 192 14.39 2.61 23.41
C LYS A 192 14.69 2.73 24.91
N GLU A 193 13.69 3.17 25.64
CA GLU A 193 13.70 3.07 27.10
C GLU A 193 13.82 1.60 27.55
N LEU A 194 14.40 1.42 28.73
CA LEU A 194 14.49 0.11 29.36
C LEU A 194 13.11 -0.39 29.77
N ASP A 195 12.79 -1.62 29.41
CA ASP A 195 11.63 -2.32 29.97
C ASP A 195 11.96 -2.91 31.35
N ASP A 196 10.94 -3.27 32.10
CA ASP A 196 11.08 -3.73 33.49
C ASP A 196 11.96 -4.97 33.59
N LYS A 197 11.92 -5.85 32.59
CA LYS A 197 12.78 -7.02 32.51
C LYS A 197 14.26 -6.62 32.41
N THR A 198 14.55 -5.68 31.52
CA THR A 198 15.93 -5.17 31.33
C THR A 198 16.42 -4.43 32.57
N LYS A 199 15.57 -3.59 33.21
CA LYS A 199 15.90 -2.90 34.46
C LYS A 199 16.27 -3.88 35.59
N ALA A 200 15.46 -4.94 35.73
CA ALA A 200 15.72 -5.99 36.72
C ALA A 200 17.03 -6.74 36.44
N MET A 201 17.30 -7.00 35.14
CA MET A 201 18.50 -7.72 34.71
C MET A 201 19.81 -6.94 35.01
N ILE A 202 19.80 -5.61 34.78
CA ILE A 202 20.97 -4.76 35.01
C ILE A 202 21.04 -4.17 36.42
N GLY A 203 19.99 -4.36 37.25
CA GLY A 203 19.91 -3.80 38.60
C GLY A 203 19.80 -2.27 38.62
N SER A 204 19.34 -1.64 37.54
CA SER A 204 19.24 -0.19 37.37
C SER A 204 18.08 0.23 36.50
N ASN A 205 17.52 1.41 36.78
CA ASN A 205 16.53 2.07 35.90
C ASN A 205 17.18 3.09 34.95
N LYS A 206 18.50 3.18 34.91
CA LYS A 206 19.29 4.10 34.08
C LYS A 206 19.90 3.36 32.90
N GLY A 207 20.02 4.06 31.76
CA GLY A 207 20.55 3.52 30.53
C GLY A 207 19.50 3.51 29.39
N VAL A 208 19.95 3.11 28.22
CA VAL A 208 19.09 2.96 27.01
C VAL A 208 19.38 1.63 26.33
N LEU A 209 18.34 0.97 25.85
CA LEU A 209 18.47 -0.30 25.15
C LEU A 209 18.65 -0.07 23.64
N VAL A 210 19.70 -0.63 23.06
CA VAL A 210 19.97 -0.61 21.62
C VAL A 210 19.01 -1.55 20.89
N ARG A 211 18.17 -0.99 20.01
CA ARG A 211 17.19 -1.73 19.17
C ARG A 211 17.75 -2.14 17.83
N ALA A 212 18.62 -1.30 17.29
CA ALA A 212 19.30 -1.54 16.02
C ALA A 212 20.57 -0.70 15.96
N VAL A 213 21.55 -1.21 15.22
CA VAL A 213 22.78 -0.49 14.89
C VAL A 213 22.79 -0.31 13.38
N ILE A 214 23.03 0.92 12.94
CA ILE A 214 23.06 1.27 11.52
C ILE A 214 24.43 0.80 10.98
N LYS A 215 24.37 0.06 9.89
CA LYS A 215 25.57 -0.45 9.21
C LYS A 215 26.49 0.72 8.81
N ASP A 216 27.79 0.49 8.95
CA ASP A 216 28.85 1.45 8.63
C ASP A 216 28.81 2.75 9.48
N SER A 217 28.09 2.74 10.62
CA SER A 217 28.05 3.84 11.58
C SER A 217 29.17 3.74 12.63
N PRO A 218 29.44 4.82 13.39
CA PRO A 218 30.37 4.78 14.52
C PRO A 218 30.10 3.63 15.52
N ALA A 219 28.85 3.41 15.88
CA ALA A 219 28.48 2.31 16.77
C ALA A 219 28.74 0.94 16.15
N PHE A 220 28.47 0.79 14.84
CA PHE A 220 28.77 -0.44 14.11
C PHE A 220 30.27 -0.74 14.09
N ASN A 221 31.10 0.27 13.80
CA ASN A 221 32.56 0.14 13.75
C ASN A 221 33.18 -0.09 15.12
N ALA A 222 32.50 0.31 16.18
CA ALA A 222 32.91 0.08 17.58
C ALA A 222 32.32 -1.20 18.17
N ASP A 223 31.69 -2.06 17.34
CA ASP A 223 31.15 -3.34 17.77
C ASP A 223 30.05 -3.23 18.85
N ILE A 224 29.28 -2.11 18.83
CA ILE A 224 28.01 -2.01 19.58
C ILE A 224 26.98 -2.88 18.87
N LEU A 225 26.26 -3.70 19.62
CA LEU A 225 25.31 -4.66 19.05
C LEU A 225 23.86 -4.36 19.47
N ARG A 226 22.93 -4.99 18.77
CA ARG A 226 21.53 -5.03 19.20
C ARG A 226 21.46 -5.71 20.57
N ASP A 227 20.53 -5.24 21.40
CA ASP A 227 20.27 -5.68 22.76
C ASP A 227 21.33 -5.32 23.79
N ASP A 228 22.38 -4.56 23.41
CA ASP A 228 23.23 -3.89 24.40
C ASP A 228 22.42 -2.83 25.15
N VAL A 229 22.77 -2.63 26.41
CA VAL A 229 22.32 -1.47 27.19
C VAL A 229 23.47 -0.48 27.33
N ILE A 230 23.31 0.73 26.77
CA ILE A 230 24.31 1.79 26.97
C ILE A 230 24.05 2.43 28.32
N LEU A 231 25.09 2.40 29.19
CA LEU A 231 25.05 2.86 30.56
C LEU A 231 25.76 4.20 30.77
N SER A 232 26.78 4.48 29.96
CA SER A 232 27.55 5.73 30.06
C SER A 232 28.15 6.14 28.73
N LEU A 233 28.41 7.44 28.57
CA LEU A 233 29.14 8.03 27.44
C LEU A 233 30.22 8.97 28.02
N GLY A 234 31.49 8.66 27.80
CA GLY A 234 32.58 9.32 28.51
C GLY A 234 32.47 9.04 30.01
N THR A 235 32.49 10.11 30.80
CA THR A 235 32.32 10.07 32.27
C THR A 235 30.87 10.15 32.71
N ASP A 236 29.96 10.47 31.80
CA ASP A 236 28.56 10.76 32.09
C ASP A 236 27.71 9.50 32.03
N MET A 237 26.87 9.29 33.05
CA MET A 237 25.91 8.21 33.08
C MET A 237 24.72 8.56 32.18
N VAL A 238 24.27 7.60 31.38
CA VAL A 238 23.04 7.71 30.57
C VAL A 238 21.84 7.44 31.48
N ILE A 239 20.96 8.43 31.62
CA ILE A 239 19.78 8.33 32.49
C ILE A 239 18.56 7.91 31.68
N ASN A 240 18.35 8.50 30.49
CA ASN A 240 17.18 8.31 29.62
C ASN A 240 17.53 8.61 28.16
N PRO A 241 16.61 8.35 27.21
CA PRO A 241 16.84 8.61 25.79
C PRO A 241 17.17 10.07 25.45
N ASP A 242 16.49 11.03 26.06
CA ASP A 242 16.68 12.47 25.74
C ASP A 242 18.10 12.92 26.11
N GLN A 243 18.52 12.63 27.36
CA GLN A 243 19.87 12.93 27.80
C GLN A 243 20.92 12.20 26.95
N PHE A 244 20.67 10.96 26.54
CA PHE A 244 21.58 10.22 25.68
C PHE A 244 21.87 10.96 24.36
N PHE A 245 20.86 11.52 23.73
CA PHE A 245 21.07 12.29 22.49
C PHE A 245 21.86 13.58 22.76
N ASP A 246 21.60 14.27 23.87
CA ASP A 246 22.37 15.46 24.28
C ASP A 246 23.84 15.12 24.50
N LEU A 247 24.13 14.01 25.19
CA LEU A 247 25.50 13.53 25.42
C LEU A 247 26.22 13.22 24.11
N ILE A 248 25.57 12.54 23.16
CA ILE A 248 26.16 12.26 21.86
C ILE A 248 26.52 13.57 21.14
N LYS A 249 25.63 14.56 21.16
CA LYS A 249 25.85 15.85 20.51
C LYS A 249 27.01 16.62 21.17
N ASN A 250 27.13 16.59 22.48
CA ASN A 250 28.23 17.24 23.21
C ASN A 250 29.60 16.63 22.90
N HIS A 251 29.64 15.38 22.42
CA HIS A 251 30.88 14.66 22.09
C HIS A 251 31.11 14.52 20.58
N GLU A 252 30.44 15.34 19.78
CA GLU A 252 30.59 15.30 18.33
C GLU A 252 32.03 15.38 17.87
N GLY A 253 32.47 14.41 17.05
CA GLY A 253 33.81 14.31 16.50
C GLY A 253 34.88 13.86 17.49
N GLN A 254 34.50 13.50 18.71
CA GLN A 254 35.43 13.02 19.75
C GLN A 254 35.43 11.49 19.84
N GLU A 255 36.54 10.91 20.21
CA GLU A 255 36.60 9.52 20.64
C GLU A 255 36.28 9.44 22.12
N VAL A 256 35.26 8.66 22.49
CA VAL A 256 34.78 8.54 23.86
C VAL A 256 34.59 7.07 24.25
N PRO A 257 34.89 6.69 25.49
CA PRO A 257 34.54 5.39 26.02
C PRO A 257 33.02 5.31 26.24
N VAL A 258 32.38 4.27 25.75
CA VAL A 258 30.95 3.97 25.93
C VAL A 258 30.84 2.74 26.82
N GLY A 259 30.26 2.92 28.01
CA GLY A 259 29.96 1.81 28.92
C GLY A 259 28.70 1.09 28.47
N ILE A 260 28.82 -0.21 28.24
CA ILE A 260 27.68 -1.05 27.82
C ILE A 260 27.53 -2.25 28.75
N TYR A 261 26.29 -2.74 28.86
CA TYR A 261 25.96 -4.02 29.46
C TYR A 261 25.55 -4.98 28.37
N ARG A 262 26.24 -6.11 28.23
CA ARG A 262 26.03 -7.16 27.24
C ARG A 262 26.08 -8.52 27.87
N ALA A 263 25.03 -9.33 27.71
CA ALA A 263 24.99 -10.74 28.16
C ALA A 263 25.48 -10.98 29.61
N GLY A 264 25.08 -10.12 30.54
CA GLY A 264 25.45 -10.25 31.97
C GLY A 264 26.71 -9.51 32.38
N ASN A 265 27.45 -8.88 31.46
CA ASN A 265 28.73 -8.25 31.76
C ASN A 265 28.73 -6.76 31.43
N ASN A 266 29.37 -5.98 32.31
CA ASN A 266 29.71 -4.60 31.97
C ASN A 266 31.03 -4.58 31.19
N MET A 267 31.04 -3.81 30.11
CA MET A 267 32.23 -3.62 29.27
C MET A 267 32.27 -2.20 28.70
N THR A 268 33.43 -1.80 28.24
CA THR A 268 33.65 -0.49 27.63
C THR A 268 34.15 -0.66 26.21
N VAL A 269 33.59 0.09 25.28
CA VAL A 269 34.03 0.17 23.88
C VAL A 269 34.35 1.63 23.56
N ASN A 270 35.43 1.88 22.83
CA ASN A 270 35.76 3.23 22.37
C ASN A 270 35.04 3.53 21.05
N VAL A 271 34.39 4.66 20.97
CA VAL A 271 33.62 5.09 19.81
C VAL A 271 34.01 6.49 19.38
N THR A 272 34.37 6.66 18.14
CA THR A 272 34.51 8.00 17.54
C THR A 272 33.16 8.49 17.09
N ILE A 273 32.58 9.43 17.83
CA ILE A 273 31.30 10.03 17.50
C ILE A 273 31.41 10.74 16.14
N GLY A 274 30.42 10.58 15.26
CA GLY A 274 30.38 11.22 13.95
C GLY A 274 30.36 12.75 14.04
N LYS A 275 30.42 13.41 12.89
CA LYS A 275 30.20 14.85 12.72
C LYS A 275 29.01 15.07 11.81
N GLU A 276 28.16 16.06 12.12
CA GLU A 276 27.09 16.52 11.23
C GLU A 276 27.61 17.36 10.05
#